data_1b911e42050232a8a087e196df3d38cb
#
_entry.id   1b911e42050232a8a087e196df3d38cb
#
_cell.length_a   1.000
_cell.length_b   1.000
_cell.length_c   1.000
_cell.angle_alpha   90.00
_cell.angle_beta   90.00
_cell.angle_gamma   90.00
#
_symmetry.space_group_name_H-M   'P 1'
#
loop_
_entity.id
_entity.type
_entity.pdbx_description
1 polymer ?
#
loop_
_entity_poly.entity_id
_entity_poly.type
_entity_poly.pdbx_seq_one_letter_code
_entity_poly.pdbx_strand_id
1 'polypeptide(L)'
;MKTEFSLAQLADPDIAEADKILRACVHCGFCTATCPTYVLLGDELDSPRGRIYLIKEMLEKDQTPTAEVVKHVDRCLSCLACMTTCPSGVNYMHLVDQARVRIEQRYERPLAEWLLRRVLAFVLPDPQRFRASMVLARLARPLAVFLPTPRPS
;
A
#
# COMPACT_ATOMS: atom_id res chain seq x y z
N MET A 1 -6.46 -19.26 -0.58
CA MET A 1 -5.95 -19.47 -1.96
C MET A 1 -4.77 -20.45 -1.94
N LYS A 2 -4.43 -21.11 -3.07
CA LYS A 2 -3.24 -21.94 -3.15
C LYS A 2 -1.98 -21.05 -3.17
N THR A 3 -0.95 -21.43 -2.41
CA THR A 3 0.36 -20.79 -2.35
C THR A 3 1.44 -21.80 -2.71
N GLU A 4 2.55 -21.32 -3.29
CA GLU A 4 3.65 -22.15 -3.80
C GLU A 4 5.01 -21.69 -3.25
N PHE A 5 5.09 -21.54 -1.92
CA PHE A 5 6.37 -21.22 -1.26
C PHE A 5 7.25 -22.46 -1.12
N SER A 6 8.55 -22.29 -1.34
CA SER A 6 9.55 -23.30 -1.06
C SER A 6 9.77 -23.47 0.45
N LEU A 7 10.28 -24.62 0.88
CA LEU A 7 10.63 -24.85 2.29
C LEU A 7 11.66 -23.84 2.81
N ALA A 8 12.58 -23.39 1.96
CA ALA A 8 13.55 -22.36 2.31
C ALA A 8 12.89 -21.00 2.59
N GLN A 9 11.89 -20.62 1.79
CA GLN A 9 11.12 -19.40 2.02
C GLN A 9 10.28 -19.47 3.29
N LEU A 10 9.67 -20.64 3.58
CA LEU A 10 8.87 -20.87 4.78
C LEU A 10 9.70 -20.93 6.08
N ALA A 11 11.02 -21.02 5.97
CA ALA A 11 11.91 -20.89 7.14
C ALA A 11 11.98 -19.45 7.67
N ASP A 12 11.63 -18.46 6.85
CA ASP A 12 11.44 -17.07 7.25
C ASP A 12 10.07 -16.93 7.96
N PRO A 13 10.05 -16.51 9.25
CA PRO A 13 8.80 -16.37 10.00
C PRO A 13 7.81 -15.40 9.37
N ASP A 14 8.29 -14.33 8.71
CA ASP A 14 7.43 -13.36 8.04
C ASP A 14 6.73 -13.97 6.82
N ILE A 15 7.45 -14.79 6.05
CA ILE A 15 6.87 -15.52 4.91
C ILE A 15 5.92 -16.61 5.39
N ALA A 16 6.25 -17.33 6.46
CA ALA A 16 5.38 -18.36 7.01
C ALA A 16 4.06 -17.77 7.54
N GLU A 17 4.10 -16.57 8.12
CA GLU A 17 2.89 -15.88 8.54
C GLU A 17 2.09 -15.36 7.35
N ALA A 18 2.75 -14.76 6.35
CA ALA A 18 2.11 -14.35 5.11
C ALA A 18 1.42 -15.55 4.42
N ASP A 19 2.04 -16.72 4.37
CA ASP A 19 1.45 -17.96 3.81
C ASP A 19 0.12 -18.32 4.49
N LYS A 20 0.09 -18.28 5.83
CA LYS A 20 -1.14 -18.56 6.61
C LYS A 20 -2.25 -17.57 6.25
N ILE A 21 -1.92 -16.27 6.18
CA ILE A 21 -2.88 -15.21 5.84
C ILE A 21 -3.40 -15.39 4.41
N LEU A 22 -2.51 -15.65 3.46
CA LEU A 22 -2.84 -15.88 2.06
C LEU A 22 -3.76 -17.10 1.88
N ARG A 23 -3.47 -18.21 2.59
CA ARG A 23 -4.30 -19.44 2.54
C ARG A 23 -5.70 -19.23 3.14
N ALA A 24 -5.86 -18.35 4.10
CA ALA A 24 -7.17 -18.00 4.64
C ALA A 24 -8.08 -17.30 3.61
N CYS A 25 -7.50 -16.64 2.60
CA CYS A 25 -8.28 -15.93 1.59
C CYS A 25 -8.90 -16.89 0.56
N VAL A 26 -10.21 -16.91 0.46
CA VAL A 26 -10.98 -17.70 -0.53
C VAL A 26 -11.39 -16.91 -1.78
N HIS A 27 -10.91 -15.67 -1.91
CA HIS A 27 -11.19 -14.77 -3.05
C HIS A 27 -12.69 -14.51 -3.32
N CYS A 28 -13.55 -14.55 -2.31
CA CYS A 28 -15.00 -14.34 -2.45
C CYS A 28 -15.40 -12.95 -2.95
N GLY A 29 -14.55 -11.92 -2.74
CA GLY A 29 -14.79 -10.56 -3.21
C GLY A 29 -15.62 -9.67 -2.27
N PHE A 30 -16.11 -10.13 -1.11
CA PHE A 30 -16.88 -9.28 -0.18
C PHE A 30 -16.13 -8.02 0.26
N CYS A 31 -14.81 -8.08 0.34
CA CYS A 31 -13.96 -6.95 0.68
C CYS A 31 -13.93 -5.83 -0.38
N THR A 32 -14.35 -6.10 -1.62
CA THR A 32 -14.29 -5.09 -2.70
C THR A 32 -15.32 -3.99 -2.50
N ALA A 33 -16.52 -4.33 -2.04
CA ALA A 33 -17.61 -3.38 -1.82
C ALA A 33 -17.29 -2.33 -0.73
N THR A 34 -16.42 -2.66 0.22
CA THR A 34 -16.04 -1.77 1.33
C THR A 34 -14.73 -1.02 1.07
N CYS A 35 -14.05 -1.31 -0.04
CA CYS A 35 -12.76 -0.70 -0.35
C CYS A 35 -12.95 0.63 -1.10
N PRO A 36 -12.60 1.79 -0.50
CA PRO A 36 -12.81 3.09 -1.14
C PRO A 36 -12.00 3.25 -2.44
N THR A 37 -10.79 2.71 -2.51
CA THR A 37 -9.97 2.80 -3.72
C THR A 37 -10.56 1.99 -4.87
N TYR A 38 -11.10 0.81 -4.60
CA TYR A 38 -11.80 0.01 -5.62
C TYR A 38 -13.10 0.69 -6.09
N VAL A 39 -13.92 1.17 -5.16
CA VAL A 39 -15.20 1.83 -5.49
C VAL A 39 -14.99 3.08 -6.34
N LEU A 40 -13.93 3.85 -6.08
CA LEU A 40 -13.66 5.10 -6.81
C LEU A 40 -12.94 4.88 -8.14
N LEU A 41 -12.02 3.92 -8.22
CA LEU A 41 -11.14 3.74 -9.38
C LEU A 41 -11.63 2.63 -10.33
N GLY A 42 -12.42 1.67 -9.85
CA GLY A 42 -12.92 0.54 -10.64
C GLY A 42 -11.84 -0.48 -11.06
N ASP A 43 -10.60 -0.32 -10.58
CA ASP A 43 -9.49 -1.19 -10.91
C ASP A 43 -9.41 -2.35 -9.91
N GLU A 44 -9.46 -3.60 -10.41
CA GLU A 44 -9.41 -4.80 -9.57
C GLU A 44 -8.11 -4.87 -8.74
N LEU A 45 -6.99 -4.40 -9.28
CA LEU A 45 -5.71 -4.38 -8.57
C LEU A 45 -5.70 -3.37 -7.41
N ASP A 46 -6.60 -2.39 -7.41
CA ASP A 46 -6.84 -1.48 -6.29
C ASP A 46 -7.82 -2.03 -5.25
N SER A 47 -8.33 -3.27 -5.45
CA SER A 47 -9.16 -3.98 -4.47
C SER A 47 -8.29 -4.71 -3.42
N PRO A 48 -8.84 -5.04 -2.23
CA PRO A 48 -8.09 -5.82 -1.24
C PRO A 48 -7.69 -7.20 -1.76
N ARG A 49 -8.58 -7.91 -2.47
CA ARG A 49 -8.27 -9.23 -3.04
C ARG A 49 -7.26 -9.14 -4.18
N GLY A 50 -7.31 -8.10 -5.01
CA GLY A 50 -6.33 -7.86 -6.07
C GLY A 50 -4.94 -7.59 -5.48
N ARG A 51 -4.86 -6.76 -4.44
CA ARG A 51 -3.61 -6.53 -3.69
C ARG A 51 -3.07 -7.80 -3.03
N ILE A 52 -3.95 -8.64 -2.46
CA ILE A 52 -3.54 -9.95 -1.91
C ILE A 52 -2.90 -10.81 -3.00
N TYR A 53 -3.44 -10.79 -4.22
CA TYR A 53 -2.86 -11.52 -5.35
C TYR A 53 -1.49 -10.96 -5.75
N LEU A 54 -1.35 -9.64 -5.87
CA LEU A 54 -0.08 -8.98 -6.17
C LEU A 54 0.99 -9.27 -5.12
N ILE A 55 0.61 -9.20 -3.83
CA ILE A 55 1.52 -9.50 -2.71
C ILE A 55 1.94 -10.97 -2.75
N LYS A 56 1.01 -11.90 -2.96
CA LYS A 56 1.31 -13.32 -3.12
C LYS A 56 2.36 -13.53 -4.20
N GLU A 57 2.13 -12.99 -5.39
CA GLU A 57 3.03 -13.16 -6.54
C GLU A 57 4.42 -12.58 -6.27
N MET A 58 4.49 -11.41 -5.64
CA MET A 58 5.74 -10.77 -5.24
C MET A 58 6.52 -11.62 -4.23
N LEU A 59 5.84 -12.23 -3.25
CA LEU A 59 6.48 -13.04 -2.22
C LEU A 59 6.92 -14.41 -2.77
N GLU A 60 6.10 -15.09 -3.56
CA GLU A 60 6.42 -16.40 -4.15
C GLU A 60 7.61 -16.33 -5.10
N LYS A 61 7.66 -15.31 -5.96
CA LYS A 61 8.76 -15.13 -6.92
C LYS A 61 10.03 -14.58 -6.30
N ASP A 62 9.96 -14.06 -5.07
CA ASP A 62 11.07 -13.38 -4.36
C ASP A 62 11.80 -12.31 -5.21
N GLN A 63 11.07 -11.67 -6.11
CA GLN A 63 11.59 -10.66 -7.03
C GLN A 63 11.50 -9.24 -6.46
N THR A 64 12.28 -8.33 -7.05
CA THR A 64 12.11 -6.89 -6.82
C THR A 64 10.69 -6.48 -7.21
N PRO A 65 9.96 -5.76 -6.34
CA PRO A 65 8.62 -5.28 -6.64
C PRO A 65 8.58 -4.46 -7.92
N THR A 66 7.62 -4.74 -8.79
CA THR A 66 7.42 -3.92 -10.00
C THR A 66 6.73 -2.60 -9.65
N ALA A 67 6.88 -1.59 -10.51
CA ALA A 67 6.20 -0.31 -10.33
C ALA A 67 4.66 -0.45 -10.24
N GLU A 68 4.09 -1.47 -10.90
CA GLU A 68 2.67 -1.79 -10.81
C GLU A 68 2.28 -2.28 -9.42
N VAL A 69 3.01 -3.24 -8.86
CA VAL A 69 2.79 -3.74 -7.48
C VAL A 69 2.89 -2.58 -6.49
N VAL A 70 3.94 -1.76 -6.59
CA VAL A 70 4.17 -0.61 -5.73
C VAL A 70 3.02 0.39 -5.82
N LYS A 71 2.58 0.73 -7.03
CA LYS A 71 1.45 1.64 -7.28
C LYS A 71 0.19 1.20 -6.54
N HIS A 72 -0.21 -0.07 -6.68
CA HIS A 72 -1.46 -0.56 -6.10
C HIS A 72 -1.37 -0.79 -4.59
N VAL A 73 -0.23 -1.24 -4.07
CA VAL A 73 -0.01 -1.39 -2.61
C VAL A 73 0.04 -0.03 -1.92
N ASP A 74 0.71 0.96 -2.51
CA ASP A 74 0.80 2.32 -1.97
C ASP A 74 -0.54 3.06 -1.99
N ARG A 75 -1.42 2.80 -2.95
CA ARG A 75 -2.78 3.34 -3.00
C ARG A 75 -3.71 2.82 -1.90
N CYS A 76 -3.32 1.77 -1.18
CA CYS A 76 -4.10 1.29 -0.05
C CYS A 76 -4.10 2.33 1.08
N LEU A 77 -5.29 2.79 1.47
CA LEU A 77 -5.47 3.79 2.54
C LEU A 77 -5.29 3.24 3.95
N SER A 78 -5.05 1.93 4.11
CA SER A 78 -4.98 1.25 5.42
C SER A 78 -6.19 1.51 6.31
N CYS A 79 -7.38 1.74 5.72
CA CYS A 79 -8.61 1.99 6.45
C CYS A 79 -9.20 0.72 7.11
N LEU A 80 -8.72 -0.47 6.72
CA LEU A 80 -9.04 -1.81 7.26
C LEU A 80 -10.51 -2.22 7.20
N ALA A 81 -11.37 -1.46 6.50
CA ALA A 81 -12.78 -1.80 6.31
C ALA A 81 -12.98 -3.18 5.65
N CYS A 82 -12.02 -3.61 4.83
CA CYS A 82 -12.01 -4.94 4.23
C CYS A 82 -11.87 -6.10 5.24
N MET A 83 -11.25 -5.85 6.40
CA MET A 83 -11.09 -6.88 7.44
C MET A 83 -12.42 -7.16 8.17
N THR A 84 -13.20 -6.10 8.45
CA THR A 84 -14.49 -6.24 9.15
C THR A 84 -15.54 -6.96 8.31
N THR A 85 -15.39 -6.92 6.98
CA THR A 85 -16.32 -7.55 6.03
C THR A 85 -15.89 -8.98 5.65
N CYS A 86 -14.65 -9.38 5.99
CA CYS A 86 -14.11 -10.66 5.55
C CYS A 86 -14.66 -11.83 6.37
N PRO A 87 -15.47 -12.76 5.77
CA PRO A 87 -16.00 -13.93 6.48
C PRO A 87 -14.90 -14.95 6.83
N SER A 88 -13.78 -14.93 6.11
CA SER A 88 -12.65 -15.85 6.35
C SER A 88 -11.64 -15.30 7.34
N GLY A 89 -11.84 -14.12 7.91
CA GLY A 89 -10.97 -13.53 8.92
C GLY A 89 -9.54 -13.24 8.44
N VAL A 90 -9.35 -12.88 7.18
CA VAL A 90 -8.03 -12.57 6.60
C VAL A 90 -7.41 -11.37 7.31
N ASN A 91 -6.25 -11.54 7.93
CA ASN A 91 -5.48 -10.45 8.55
C ASN A 91 -4.77 -9.61 7.48
N TYR A 92 -5.56 -8.82 6.74
CA TYR A 92 -5.06 -8.01 5.64
C TYR A 92 -4.06 -6.93 6.10
N MET A 93 -4.27 -6.37 7.30
CA MET A 93 -3.37 -5.34 7.86
C MET A 93 -1.92 -5.85 7.89
N HIS A 94 -1.72 -7.02 8.49
CA HIS A 94 -0.39 -7.60 8.64
C HIS A 94 0.26 -7.91 7.28
N LEU A 95 -0.53 -8.42 6.34
CA LEU A 95 -0.05 -8.73 5.00
C LEU A 95 0.39 -7.47 4.22
N VAL A 96 -0.39 -6.37 4.28
CA VAL A 96 -0.05 -5.13 3.58
C VAL A 96 1.13 -4.42 4.22
N ASP A 97 1.28 -4.50 5.54
CA ASP A 97 2.42 -3.90 6.24
C ASP A 97 3.73 -4.63 5.91
N GLN A 98 3.74 -5.96 5.91
CA GLN A 98 4.88 -6.76 5.44
C GLN A 98 5.23 -6.44 3.97
N ALA A 99 4.23 -6.33 3.11
CA ALA A 99 4.45 -5.98 1.70
C ALA A 99 5.11 -4.60 1.56
N ARG A 100 4.67 -3.60 2.34
CA ARG A 100 5.25 -2.26 2.34
C ARG A 100 6.70 -2.24 2.83
N VAL A 101 7.01 -2.97 3.89
CA VAL A 101 8.40 -3.11 4.38
C VAL A 101 9.28 -3.70 3.28
N ARG A 102 8.83 -4.75 2.60
CA ARG A 102 9.57 -5.39 1.51
C ARG A 102 9.74 -4.47 0.29
N ILE A 103 8.71 -3.70 -0.06
CA ILE A 103 8.79 -2.68 -1.11
C ILE A 103 9.84 -1.62 -0.75
N GLU A 104 9.81 -1.09 0.47
CA GLU A 104 10.75 -0.05 0.89
C GLU A 104 12.22 -0.55 0.92
N GLN A 105 12.43 -1.83 1.17
CA GLN A 105 13.77 -2.45 1.19
C GLN A 105 14.32 -2.75 -0.22
N ARG A 106 13.47 -3.02 -1.21
CA ARG A 106 13.88 -3.58 -2.50
C ARG A 106 13.53 -2.72 -3.72
N TYR A 107 12.66 -1.72 -3.57
CA TYR A 107 12.22 -0.87 -4.68
C TYR A 107 12.88 0.50 -4.62
N GLU A 108 13.59 0.85 -5.69
CA GLU A 108 14.20 2.17 -5.84
C GLU A 108 13.17 3.17 -6.35
N ARG A 109 12.74 4.06 -5.47
CA ARG A 109 11.76 5.10 -5.81
C ARG A 109 12.39 6.25 -6.59
N PRO A 110 11.66 6.88 -7.52
CA PRO A 110 12.10 8.12 -8.16
C PRO A 110 12.43 9.20 -7.11
N LEU A 111 13.47 9.99 -7.37
CA LEU A 111 13.98 11.01 -6.42
C LEU A 111 12.87 11.96 -5.93
N ALA A 112 11.97 12.39 -6.80
CA ALA A 112 10.88 13.30 -6.43
C ALA A 112 9.92 12.66 -5.42
N GLU A 113 9.56 11.39 -5.60
CA GLU A 113 8.72 10.65 -4.68
C GLU A 113 9.42 10.37 -3.36
N TRP A 114 10.69 9.97 -3.42
CA TRP A 114 11.52 9.75 -2.24
C TRP A 114 11.64 11.03 -1.40
N LEU A 115 11.91 12.19 -2.03
CA LEU A 115 12.01 13.47 -1.35
C LEU A 115 10.68 13.88 -0.70
N LEU A 116 9.57 13.74 -1.44
CA LEU A 116 8.24 14.04 -0.91
C LEU A 116 7.93 13.19 0.33
N ARG A 117 8.18 11.89 0.28
CA ARG A 117 7.99 10.98 1.42
C ARG A 117 8.84 11.37 2.62
N ARG A 118 10.11 11.75 2.40
CA ARG A 118 11.00 12.22 3.46
C ARG A 118 10.51 13.51 4.10
N VAL A 119 10.07 14.47 3.30
CA VAL A 119 9.50 15.73 3.81
C VAL A 119 8.24 15.46 4.62
N LEU A 120 7.32 14.63 4.11
CA LEU A 120 6.10 14.27 4.85
C LEU A 120 6.41 13.53 6.15
N ALA A 121 7.34 12.57 6.15
CA ALA A 121 7.76 11.85 7.35
C ALA A 121 8.42 12.76 8.39
N PHE A 122 9.07 13.85 7.96
CA PHE A 122 9.66 14.83 8.85
C PHE A 122 8.64 15.81 9.43
N VAL A 123 7.66 16.24 8.62
CA VAL A 123 6.70 17.29 8.98
C VAL A 123 5.50 16.75 9.75
N LEU A 124 4.90 15.63 9.29
CA LEU A 124 3.61 15.17 9.80
C LEU A 124 3.63 14.69 11.27
N PRO A 125 4.68 14.01 11.77
CA PRO A 125 4.68 13.51 13.15
C PRO A 125 4.81 14.59 14.21
N ASP A 126 5.33 15.77 13.86
CA ASP A 126 5.58 16.85 14.81
C ASP A 126 4.54 17.97 14.64
N PRO A 127 3.70 18.25 15.66
CA PRO A 127 2.66 19.28 15.59
C PRO A 127 3.21 20.69 15.33
N GLN A 128 4.41 21.00 15.82
CA GLN A 128 5.01 22.33 15.63
C GLN A 128 5.49 22.52 14.18
N ARG A 129 6.16 21.49 13.62
CA ARG A 129 6.58 21.50 12.21
C ARG A 129 5.39 21.53 11.28
N PHE A 130 4.34 20.77 11.61
CA PHE A 130 3.10 20.78 10.84
C PHE A 130 2.45 22.18 10.84
N ARG A 131 2.33 22.83 12.00
CA ARG A 131 1.82 24.22 12.09
C ARG A 131 2.68 25.19 11.29
N ALA A 132 4.00 25.12 11.40
CA ALA A 132 4.91 25.96 10.63
C ALA A 132 4.74 25.75 9.12
N SER A 133 4.61 24.50 8.66
CA SER A 133 4.36 24.20 7.24
C SER A 133 3.03 24.76 6.75
N MET A 134 1.98 24.74 7.57
CA MET A 134 0.68 25.36 7.24
C MET A 134 0.77 26.87 7.10
N VAL A 135 1.54 27.55 7.97
CA VAL A 135 1.79 29.00 7.86
C VAL A 135 2.54 29.32 6.57
N LEU A 136 3.62 28.56 6.28
CA LEU A 136 4.37 28.70 5.03
C LEU A 136 3.49 28.47 3.79
N ALA A 137 2.65 27.44 3.80
CA ALA A 137 1.72 27.17 2.71
C ALA A 137 0.71 28.30 2.51
N ARG A 138 0.22 28.91 3.61
CA ARG A 138 -0.68 30.07 3.55
C ARG A 138 0.01 31.29 2.92
N LEU A 139 1.27 31.56 3.28
CA LEU A 139 2.07 32.64 2.72
C LEU A 139 2.43 32.40 1.25
N ALA A 140 2.65 31.14 0.86
CA ALA A 140 2.95 30.74 -0.51
C ALA A 140 1.71 30.67 -1.43
N ARG A 141 0.49 30.75 -0.87
CA ARG A 141 -0.77 30.66 -1.63
C ARG A 141 -0.86 31.61 -2.82
N PRO A 142 -0.45 32.90 -2.75
CA PRO A 142 -0.50 33.78 -3.91
C PRO A 142 0.42 33.35 -5.06
N LEU A 143 1.52 32.61 -4.76
CA LEU A 143 2.45 32.06 -5.74
C LEU A 143 1.89 30.78 -6.40
N ALA A 144 0.88 30.12 -5.81
CA ALA A 144 0.28 28.92 -6.34
C ALA A 144 -0.43 29.14 -7.71
N VAL A 145 -0.79 30.38 -8.04
CA VAL A 145 -1.36 30.75 -9.33
C VAL A 145 -0.37 30.49 -10.50
N PHE A 146 0.93 30.49 -10.22
CA PHE A 146 1.97 30.22 -11.21
C PHE A 146 2.37 28.74 -11.32
N LEU A 147 1.82 27.87 -10.44
CA LEU A 147 2.08 26.44 -10.52
C LEU A 147 1.11 25.78 -11.51
N PRO A 148 1.60 24.93 -12.45
CA PRO A 148 0.74 24.19 -13.33
C PRO A 148 -0.17 23.26 -12.50
N THR A 149 -1.48 23.42 -12.62
CA THR A 149 -2.44 22.49 -11.99
C THR A 149 -2.24 21.10 -12.58
N PRO A 150 -2.06 20.05 -11.77
CA PRO A 150 -2.01 18.70 -12.28
C PRO A 150 -3.34 18.39 -12.95
N ARG A 151 -3.32 18.04 -14.24
CA ARG A 151 -4.53 17.58 -14.96
C ARG A 151 -4.97 16.27 -14.32
N PRO A 152 -6.25 16.12 -13.95
CA PRO A 152 -6.77 14.83 -13.55
C PRO A 152 -6.67 13.87 -14.75
N SER A 153 -5.93 12.78 -14.58
CA SER A 153 -5.86 11.64 -15.51
C SER A 153 -7.00 10.69 -15.23
#